data_6f82f28741eb747fae251b90c9a2dd44
#
_entry.id   6f82f28741eb747fae251b90c9a2dd44
#
_cell.length_a   1.000
_cell.length_b   1.000
_cell.length_c   1.000
_cell.angle_alpha   90.00
_cell.angle_beta   90.00
_cell.angle_gamma   90.00
#
_symmetry.space_group_name_H-M   'P 1'
#
loop_
_entity.id
_entity.type
_entity.pdbx_description
1 polymer ?
#
loop_
_entity_poly.entity_id
_entity_poly.type
_entity_poly.pdbx_seq_one_letter_code
_entity_poly.pdbx_strand_id
1 'polypeptide(L)'
;VVDWRAFGLMMDLAMMGCGTGAVLEPQYINQLLPIRNPLTVTLEGEIGTTPPEERREKTEVKIEGNQVTIYVGDSRQGWVQSYQSLLELSTDERFLGEVQVSINVSDIRPAGESLKGFGGVANPIKLPELYQRCAAILNKAVGRQLNSVECCLLIDEAAVVVVAGNVRRCLPEGSLVHTESGLVAIEKIRIGDRVLTSNGFYPVTNFFDQGVQSLCRIKTEDGYLDCTPDHKVAVLTDIYGNYTMVKAKDLKAGDRLVFVPQTIPGTPTELPEFKGKLSSQAKPITVPALTSEVAYFLGYLQGDGSVSSDGWRVRLRIHQDSPQILERLIGVAEQFGLLTHTLRTPEQGKTRTFELQLNSAALNQYLSQFKQPFTSLSVPECILLGTQAIREAYLAGLADADGCHSQGVLVASVHPDFLRQIQTVYASLG
;
A
#
# COMPACT_ATOMS: atom_id res chain seq x y z
N VAL A 1 -12.92 -28.50 -15.35
CA VAL A 1 -13.92 -27.88 -16.22
C VAL A 1 -14.50 -28.95 -17.10
N VAL A 2 -15.81 -29.16 -16.99
CA VAL A 2 -16.52 -30.24 -17.72
C VAL A 2 -17.77 -29.72 -18.47
N ASP A 3 -18.23 -28.51 -18.13
CA ASP A 3 -19.35 -27.85 -18.80
C ASP A 3 -19.23 -26.33 -18.72
N TRP A 4 -20.10 -25.57 -19.40
CA TRP A 4 -20.09 -24.11 -19.44
C TRP A 4 -20.40 -23.46 -18.07
N ARG A 5 -21.12 -24.15 -17.19
CA ARG A 5 -21.43 -23.68 -15.84
C ARG A 5 -20.16 -23.51 -15.00
N ALA A 6 -19.14 -24.33 -15.26
CA ALA A 6 -17.85 -24.21 -14.58
C ALA A 6 -17.17 -22.86 -14.86
N PHE A 7 -17.26 -22.35 -16.10
CA PHE A 7 -16.75 -21.04 -16.46
C PHE A 7 -17.54 -19.91 -15.77
N GLY A 8 -18.88 -20.00 -15.76
CA GLY A 8 -19.73 -19.07 -15.02
C GLY A 8 -19.43 -19.07 -13.53
N LEU A 9 -19.26 -20.25 -12.92
CA LEU A 9 -18.88 -20.38 -11.50
C LEU A 9 -17.50 -19.74 -11.20
N MET A 10 -16.52 -19.94 -12.08
CA MET A 10 -15.20 -19.30 -11.93
C MET A 10 -15.32 -17.78 -11.92
N MET A 11 -16.06 -17.21 -12.86
CA MET A 11 -16.34 -15.76 -12.90
C MET A 11 -17.06 -15.31 -11.62
N ASP A 12 -18.08 -16.03 -11.18
CA ASP A 12 -18.87 -15.72 -9.98
C ASP A 12 -18.01 -15.67 -8.70
N LEU A 13 -17.21 -16.71 -8.49
CA LEU A 13 -16.29 -16.80 -7.35
C LEU A 13 -15.20 -15.72 -7.40
N ALA A 14 -14.66 -15.44 -8.60
CA ALA A 14 -13.70 -14.37 -8.80
C ALA A 14 -14.31 -13.00 -8.47
N MET A 15 -15.57 -12.73 -8.89
CA MET A 15 -16.30 -11.50 -8.54
C MET A 15 -16.57 -11.37 -7.04
N MET A 16 -16.62 -12.45 -6.29
CA MET A 16 -16.68 -12.45 -4.82
C MET A 16 -15.32 -12.26 -4.15
N GLY A 17 -14.24 -12.15 -4.93
CA GLY A 17 -12.87 -12.03 -4.41
C GLY A 17 -12.31 -13.33 -3.85
N CYS A 18 -12.87 -14.48 -4.22
CA CYS A 18 -12.34 -15.78 -3.83
C CYS A 18 -11.08 -16.10 -4.66
N GLY A 19 -10.14 -16.79 -4.06
CA GLY A 19 -9.08 -17.48 -4.80
C GLY A 19 -9.70 -18.65 -5.57
N THR A 20 -9.66 -18.60 -6.90
CA THR A 20 -10.24 -19.62 -7.76
C THR A 20 -9.18 -20.37 -8.53
N GLY A 21 -9.38 -21.65 -8.75
CA GLY A 21 -8.53 -22.49 -9.58
C GLY A 21 -9.38 -23.44 -10.43
N ALA A 22 -8.93 -23.72 -11.65
CA ALA A 22 -9.61 -24.63 -12.57
C ALA A 22 -8.68 -25.79 -12.92
N VAL A 23 -9.22 -27.01 -12.92
CA VAL A 23 -8.53 -28.17 -13.47
C VAL A 23 -8.82 -28.23 -14.97
N LEU A 24 -7.78 -28.09 -15.79
CA LEU A 24 -7.83 -28.00 -17.25
C LEU A 24 -7.12 -29.19 -17.93
N GLU A 25 -7.07 -30.32 -17.25
CA GLU A 25 -6.49 -31.53 -17.81
C GLU A 25 -7.38 -32.11 -18.93
N PRO A 26 -6.81 -32.72 -19.96
CA PRO A 26 -7.57 -33.25 -21.13
C PRO A 26 -8.73 -34.14 -20.74
N GLN A 27 -8.57 -34.99 -19.72
CA GLN A 27 -9.62 -35.90 -19.26
C GLN A 27 -10.90 -35.21 -18.79
N TYR A 28 -10.82 -33.95 -18.38
CA TYR A 28 -11.97 -33.13 -17.96
C TYR A 28 -12.50 -32.29 -19.11
N ILE A 29 -11.61 -31.54 -19.79
CA ILE A 29 -12.03 -30.62 -20.84
C ILE A 29 -12.59 -31.32 -22.07
N ASN A 30 -12.16 -32.56 -22.36
CA ASN A 30 -12.71 -33.39 -23.42
C ASN A 30 -14.18 -33.84 -23.16
N GLN A 31 -14.76 -33.47 -22.04
CA GLN A 31 -16.19 -33.63 -21.75
C GLN A 31 -17.01 -32.43 -22.25
N LEU A 32 -16.35 -31.29 -22.58
CA LEU A 32 -17.02 -30.18 -23.25
C LEU A 32 -17.48 -30.61 -24.65
N LEU A 33 -18.64 -30.09 -25.05
CA LEU A 33 -19.13 -30.30 -26.40
C LEU A 33 -18.20 -29.62 -27.42
N PRO A 34 -18.06 -30.17 -28.63
CA PRO A 34 -17.37 -29.51 -29.74
C PRO A 34 -18.02 -28.16 -30.07
N ILE A 35 -17.23 -27.17 -30.38
CA ILE A 35 -17.74 -25.88 -30.85
C ILE A 35 -18.36 -26.09 -32.23
N ARG A 36 -19.64 -25.76 -32.35
CA ARG A 36 -20.42 -25.97 -33.60
C ARG A 36 -20.68 -24.67 -34.33
N ASN A 37 -21.05 -23.66 -33.57
CA ASN A 37 -21.60 -22.43 -34.10
C ASN A 37 -20.56 -21.31 -34.06
N PRO A 38 -20.13 -20.76 -35.20
CA PRO A 38 -19.40 -19.51 -35.22
C PRO A 38 -20.27 -18.38 -34.64
N LEU A 39 -19.69 -17.54 -33.79
CA LEU A 39 -20.37 -16.42 -33.15
C LEU A 39 -19.86 -15.10 -33.72
N THR A 40 -20.74 -14.28 -34.28
CA THR A 40 -20.46 -12.89 -34.65
C THR A 40 -21.10 -11.99 -33.64
N VAL A 41 -20.25 -11.34 -32.83
CA VAL A 41 -20.68 -10.50 -31.69
C VAL A 41 -20.69 -9.04 -32.09
N THR A 42 -21.80 -8.37 -31.90
CA THR A 42 -22.01 -6.95 -32.02
C THR A 42 -22.42 -6.38 -30.67
N LEU A 43 -21.96 -5.16 -30.35
CA LEU A 43 -22.34 -4.46 -29.13
C LEU A 43 -23.45 -3.46 -29.45
N GLU A 44 -24.47 -3.41 -28.58
CA GLU A 44 -25.60 -2.48 -28.70
C GLU A 44 -25.75 -1.67 -27.39
N GLY A 45 -26.14 -0.42 -27.57
CA GLY A 45 -26.35 0.52 -26.45
C GLY A 45 -25.05 1.00 -25.84
N GLU A 46 -25.17 1.95 -24.92
CA GLU A 46 -24.07 2.52 -24.15
C GLU A 46 -24.29 2.23 -22.67
N ILE A 47 -23.19 1.92 -21.96
CA ILE A 47 -23.21 1.68 -20.53
C ILE A 47 -23.72 2.92 -19.80
N GLY A 48 -24.70 2.75 -18.89
CA GLY A 48 -25.24 3.81 -18.05
C GLY A 48 -26.37 4.62 -18.70
N THR A 49 -26.88 4.21 -19.86
CA THR A 49 -28.00 4.92 -20.52
C THR A 49 -29.36 4.64 -19.89
N THR A 50 -29.55 3.45 -19.31
CA THR A 50 -30.79 3.11 -18.60
C THR A 50 -30.78 3.68 -17.19
N PRO A 51 -31.83 4.43 -16.74
CA PRO A 51 -31.97 4.90 -15.39
C PRO A 51 -31.90 3.77 -14.35
N PRO A 52 -31.37 4.00 -13.13
CA PRO A 52 -31.14 2.96 -12.12
C PRO A 52 -32.39 2.12 -11.77
N GLU A 53 -33.58 2.76 -11.77
CA GLU A 53 -34.86 2.15 -11.46
C GLU A 53 -35.42 1.25 -12.59
N GLU A 54 -34.94 1.43 -13.81
CA GLU A 54 -35.40 0.69 -15.00
C GLU A 54 -34.44 -0.43 -15.42
N ARG A 55 -33.27 -0.52 -14.77
CA ARG A 55 -32.24 -1.52 -15.11
C ARG A 55 -32.67 -2.93 -14.75
N ARG A 56 -32.48 -3.86 -15.66
CA ARG A 56 -32.65 -5.29 -15.38
C ARG A 56 -31.54 -5.77 -14.43
N GLU A 57 -31.91 -6.52 -13.39
CA GLU A 57 -30.93 -7.18 -12.53
C GLU A 57 -30.42 -8.50 -13.12
N LYS A 58 -31.25 -9.20 -13.89
CA LYS A 58 -30.92 -10.47 -14.53
C LYS A 58 -30.71 -10.28 -16.02
N THR A 59 -29.82 -11.09 -16.58
CA THR A 59 -29.63 -11.16 -18.01
C THR A 59 -30.83 -11.86 -18.67
N GLU A 60 -31.30 -11.27 -19.76
CA GLU A 60 -32.34 -11.84 -20.62
C GLU A 60 -31.75 -12.20 -21.99
N VAL A 61 -32.09 -13.36 -22.51
CA VAL A 61 -31.67 -13.84 -23.85
C VAL A 61 -32.87 -13.98 -24.72
N LYS A 62 -32.93 -13.27 -25.84
CA LYS A 62 -33.94 -13.38 -26.86
C LYS A 62 -33.36 -14.04 -28.10
N ILE A 63 -34.06 -15.05 -28.62
CA ILE A 63 -33.63 -15.85 -29.78
C ILE A 63 -34.66 -15.71 -30.89
N GLU A 64 -34.24 -15.24 -32.05
CA GLU A 64 -35.06 -15.10 -33.26
C GLU A 64 -34.31 -15.73 -34.44
N GLY A 65 -34.54 -17.01 -34.66
CA GLY A 65 -33.76 -17.77 -35.65
C GLY A 65 -32.29 -17.86 -35.27
N ASN A 66 -31.39 -17.40 -36.14
CA ASN A 66 -29.94 -17.33 -35.86
C ASN A 66 -29.51 -15.96 -35.28
N GLN A 67 -30.45 -15.07 -34.96
CA GLN A 67 -30.18 -13.82 -34.27
C GLN A 67 -30.48 -14.00 -32.79
N VAL A 68 -29.52 -13.64 -31.94
CA VAL A 68 -29.64 -13.73 -30.49
C VAL A 68 -29.29 -12.39 -29.88
N THR A 69 -30.16 -11.83 -29.04
CA THR A 69 -29.90 -10.62 -28.28
C THR A 69 -29.77 -10.98 -26.81
N ILE A 70 -28.62 -10.62 -26.21
CA ILE A 70 -28.32 -10.78 -24.78
C ILE A 70 -28.40 -9.40 -24.13
N TYR A 71 -29.43 -9.16 -23.35
CA TYR A 71 -29.52 -7.95 -22.48
C TYR A 71 -28.82 -8.22 -21.18
N VAL A 72 -27.69 -7.59 -20.97
CA VAL A 72 -26.84 -7.85 -19.80
C VAL A 72 -27.43 -7.20 -18.56
N GLY A 73 -27.72 -8.00 -17.52
CA GLY A 73 -28.27 -7.52 -16.27
C GLY A 73 -27.25 -6.76 -15.40
N ASP A 74 -27.71 -5.71 -14.70
CA ASP A 74 -26.90 -4.86 -13.83
C ASP A 74 -26.67 -5.48 -12.44
N SER A 75 -26.16 -6.70 -12.43
CA SER A 75 -25.82 -7.43 -11.22
C SER A 75 -24.65 -8.40 -11.45
N ARG A 76 -24.01 -8.85 -10.37
CA ARG A 76 -23.00 -9.90 -10.42
C ARG A 76 -23.52 -11.15 -11.17
N GLN A 77 -24.69 -11.60 -10.78
CA GLN A 77 -25.33 -12.78 -11.42
C GLN A 77 -25.69 -12.49 -12.88
N GLY A 78 -26.12 -11.27 -13.21
CA GLY A 78 -26.41 -10.86 -14.58
C GLY A 78 -25.16 -10.97 -15.48
N TRP A 79 -24.02 -10.48 -15.01
CA TRP A 79 -22.75 -10.59 -15.76
C TRP A 79 -22.31 -12.04 -15.95
N VAL A 80 -22.38 -12.84 -14.89
CA VAL A 80 -22.05 -14.27 -14.96
C VAL A 80 -22.97 -14.99 -15.98
N GLN A 81 -24.26 -14.71 -15.91
CA GLN A 81 -25.24 -15.33 -16.81
C GLN A 81 -25.02 -14.91 -18.27
N SER A 82 -24.72 -13.65 -18.55
CA SER A 82 -24.44 -13.17 -19.91
C SER A 82 -23.20 -13.83 -20.51
N TYR A 83 -22.13 -13.95 -19.72
CA TYR A 83 -20.91 -14.65 -20.12
C TYR A 83 -21.17 -16.13 -20.40
N GLN A 84 -21.84 -16.84 -19.48
CA GLN A 84 -22.18 -18.24 -19.65
C GLN A 84 -23.07 -18.45 -20.86
N SER A 85 -24.09 -17.62 -21.06
CA SER A 85 -24.99 -17.70 -22.23
C SER A 85 -24.24 -17.58 -23.55
N LEU A 86 -23.27 -16.64 -23.64
CA LEU A 86 -22.43 -16.53 -24.84
C LEU A 86 -21.68 -17.84 -25.13
N LEU A 87 -21.09 -18.46 -24.10
CA LEU A 87 -20.36 -19.72 -24.26
C LEU A 87 -21.27 -20.84 -24.70
N GLU A 88 -22.48 -20.95 -24.12
CA GLU A 88 -23.48 -21.97 -24.43
C GLU A 88 -23.94 -21.90 -25.91
N LEU A 89 -24.10 -20.69 -26.48
CA LEU A 89 -24.50 -20.52 -27.89
C LEU A 89 -23.53 -21.18 -28.87
N SER A 90 -22.24 -21.29 -28.52
CA SER A 90 -21.22 -21.92 -29.37
C SER A 90 -21.43 -23.41 -29.58
N THR A 91 -22.19 -24.07 -28.70
CA THR A 91 -22.45 -25.52 -28.74
C THR A 91 -23.94 -25.88 -28.88
N ASP A 92 -24.80 -24.87 -28.92
CA ASP A 92 -26.27 -25.05 -28.94
C ASP A 92 -26.72 -25.66 -30.26
N GLU A 93 -27.39 -26.81 -30.18
CA GLU A 93 -27.86 -27.59 -31.33
C GLU A 93 -29.04 -26.99 -32.08
N ARG A 94 -29.69 -25.98 -31.47
CA ARG A 94 -30.83 -25.29 -32.11
C ARG A 94 -30.39 -24.44 -33.30
N PHE A 95 -29.12 -24.07 -33.37
CA PHE A 95 -28.61 -23.24 -34.46
C PHE A 95 -27.96 -24.08 -35.56
N LEU A 96 -28.14 -23.60 -36.77
CA LEU A 96 -27.53 -24.19 -38.00
C LEU A 96 -26.59 -23.14 -38.61
N GLY A 97 -25.31 -23.23 -38.28
CA GLY A 97 -24.27 -22.32 -38.78
C GLY A 97 -24.01 -21.11 -37.88
N GLU A 98 -23.67 -19.99 -38.50
CA GLU A 98 -23.27 -18.77 -37.79
C GLU A 98 -24.44 -18.17 -37.00
N VAL A 99 -24.14 -17.80 -35.76
CA VAL A 99 -25.07 -17.12 -34.84
C VAL A 99 -24.66 -15.64 -34.70
N GLN A 100 -25.59 -14.76 -35.04
CA GLN A 100 -25.42 -13.32 -34.86
C GLN A 100 -25.85 -12.96 -33.44
N VAL A 101 -24.88 -12.52 -32.61
CA VAL A 101 -25.11 -12.22 -31.18
C VAL A 101 -25.00 -10.72 -30.95
N SER A 102 -26.12 -10.10 -30.59
CA SER A 102 -26.15 -8.71 -30.15
C SER A 102 -26.09 -8.65 -28.63
N ILE A 103 -25.08 -7.98 -28.08
CA ILE A 103 -24.90 -7.78 -26.64
C ILE A 103 -25.34 -6.38 -26.29
N ASN A 104 -26.45 -6.25 -25.59
CA ASN A 104 -26.97 -4.97 -25.13
C ASN A 104 -26.48 -4.67 -23.73
N VAL A 105 -25.71 -3.58 -23.60
CA VAL A 105 -25.05 -3.15 -22.36
C VAL A 105 -25.69 -1.93 -21.70
N SER A 106 -26.83 -1.47 -22.18
CA SER A 106 -27.51 -0.23 -21.74
C SER A 106 -27.89 -0.24 -20.28
N ASP A 107 -28.27 -1.41 -19.73
CA ASP A 107 -28.70 -1.56 -18.34
C ASP A 107 -27.53 -1.57 -17.33
N ILE A 108 -26.31 -1.71 -17.81
CA ILE A 108 -25.13 -1.78 -16.94
C ILE A 108 -24.83 -0.40 -16.36
N ARG A 109 -24.63 -0.31 -15.05
CA ARG A 109 -24.27 0.94 -14.38
C ARG A 109 -22.94 1.49 -14.87
N PRO A 110 -22.78 2.83 -14.95
CA PRO A 110 -21.54 3.45 -15.39
C PRO A 110 -20.41 3.26 -14.38
N ALA A 111 -19.17 3.45 -14.83
CA ALA A 111 -18.00 3.45 -13.98
C ALA A 111 -18.13 4.51 -12.88
N GLY A 112 -17.76 4.15 -11.65
CA GLY A 112 -17.85 5.04 -10.49
C GLY A 112 -19.17 4.98 -9.72
N GLU A 113 -20.23 4.36 -10.26
CA GLU A 113 -21.48 4.15 -9.50
C GLU A 113 -21.29 3.10 -8.41
N SER A 114 -21.89 3.34 -7.23
CA SER A 114 -21.77 2.44 -6.07
C SER A 114 -22.37 1.06 -6.32
N LEU A 115 -21.66 0.03 -5.88
CA LEU A 115 -22.15 -1.36 -5.92
C LEU A 115 -23.10 -1.63 -4.75
N LYS A 116 -24.23 -2.33 -5.04
CA LYS A 116 -25.14 -2.81 -4.01
C LYS A 116 -24.53 -4.05 -3.33
N GLY A 117 -24.22 -3.99 -2.05
CA GLY A 117 -23.90 -5.15 -1.22
C GLY A 117 -22.46 -5.24 -0.70
N PHE A 118 -21.41 -5.17 -1.52
CA PHE A 118 -20.02 -5.35 -1.06
C PHE A 118 -19.23 -4.06 -0.85
N GLY A 119 -19.84 -2.90 -1.09
CA GLY A 119 -19.13 -1.62 -1.15
C GLY A 119 -18.23 -1.54 -2.38
N GLY A 120 -17.82 -0.33 -2.75
CA GLY A 120 -16.99 -0.07 -3.92
C GLY A 120 -17.79 0.51 -5.09
N VAL A 121 -17.10 0.76 -6.19
CA VAL A 121 -17.66 1.37 -7.39
C VAL A 121 -17.56 0.44 -8.59
N ALA A 122 -18.52 0.53 -9.51
CA ALA A 122 -18.53 -0.25 -10.72
C ALA A 122 -17.39 0.18 -11.66
N ASN A 123 -16.81 -0.79 -12.36
CA ASN A 123 -15.89 -0.53 -13.46
C ASN A 123 -16.18 -1.50 -14.62
N PRO A 124 -17.24 -1.25 -15.40
CA PRO A 124 -17.65 -2.12 -16.48
C PRO A 124 -16.90 -1.91 -17.79
N ILE A 125 -15.86 -1.07 -17.81
CA ILE A 125 -15.18 -0.62 -19.03
C ILE A 125 -14.71 -1.79 -19.92
N LYS A 126 -14.25 -2.88 -19.32
CA LYS A 126 -13.74 -4.06 -20.05
C LYS A 126 -14.81 -5.11 -20.37
N LEU A 127 -16.02 -4.96 -19.84
CA LEU A 127 -17.07 -5.95 -20.05
C LEU A 127 -17.48 -6.11 -21.53
N PRO A 128 -17.60 -5.06 -22.34
CA PRO A 128 -17.87 -5.20 -23.77
C PRO A 128 -16.80 -6.01 -24.52
N GLU A 129 -15.51 -5.81 -24.19
CA GLU A 129 -14.40 -6.53 -24.80
C GLU A 129 -14.43 -8.03 -24.50
N LEU A 130 -14.90 -8.45 -23.32
CA LEU A 130 -15.02 -9.85 -22.92
C LEU A 130 -15.75 -10.66 -23.99
N TYR A 131 -16.93 -10.20 -24.41
CA TYR A 131 -17.77 -10.96 -25.34
C TYR A 131 -17.10 -11.14 -26.70
N GLN A 132 -16.48 -10.09 -27.23
CA GLN A 132 -15.77 -10.12 -28.50
C GLN A 132 -14.55 -11.07 -28.45
N ARG A 133 -13.76 -10.99 -27.35
CA ARG A 133 -12.58 -11.84 -27.18
C ARG A 133 -12.95 -13.31 -26.97
N CYS A 134 -13.98 -13.59 -26.18
CA CYS A 134 -14.47 -14.95 -26.00
C CYS A 134 -14.98 -15.53 -27.30
N ALA A 135 -15.78 -14.80 -28.11
CA ALA A 135 -16.20 -15.24 -29.43
C ALA A 135 -15.02 -15.53 -30.36
N ALA A 136 -13.98 -14.67 -30.35
CA ALA A 136 -12.79 -14.90 -31.16
C ALA A 136 -12.02 -16.18 -30.74
N ILE A 137 -11.97 -16.53 -29.45
CA ILE A 137 -11.40 -17.80 -28.99
C ILE A 137 -12.24 -19.00 -29.46
N LEU A 138 -13.56 -18.95 -29.25
CA LEU A 138 -14.47 -19.99 -29.62
C LEU A 138 -14.47 -20.25 -31.14
N ASN A 139 -14.48 -19.19 -31.95
CA ASN A 139 -14.48 -19.29 -33.40
C ASN A 139 -13.23 -19.99 -33.97
N LYS A 140 -12.08 -19.92 -33.31
CA LYS A 140 -10.88 -20.67 -33.68
C LYS A 140 -11.02 -22.19 -33.48
N ALA A 141 -11.96 -22.60 -32.65
CA ALA A 141 -12.19 -24.00 -32.30
C ALA A 141 -13.42 -24.61 -33.01
N VAL A 142 -14.06 -23.89 -33.91
CA VAL A 142 -15.22 -24.44 -34.66
C VAL A 142 -14.86 -25.76 -35.34
N GLY A 143 -15.72 -26.77 -35.14
CA GLY A 143 -15.52 -28.13 -35.64
C GLY A 143 -14.73 -29.06 -34.73
N ARG A 144 -14.22 -28.57 -33.59
CA ARG A 144 -13.45 -29.36 -32.59
C ARG A 144 -13.76 -28.93 -31.16
N GLN A 145 -13.29 -29.72 -30.23
CA GLN A 145 -13.29 -29.34 -28.81
C GLN A 145 -12.22 -28.28 -28.52
N LEU A 146 -12.46 -27.50 -27.43
CA LEU A 146 -11.46 -26.61 -26.90
C LEU A 146 -10.29 -27.41 -26.29
N ASN A 147 -9.10 -26.84 -26.36
CA ASN A 147 -7.93 -27.36 -25.65
C ASN A 147 -7.74 -26.64 -24.31
N SER A 148 -6.75 -27.09 -23.49
CA SER A 148 -6.48 -26.54 -22.17
C SER A 148 -6.14 -25.05 -22.20
N VAL A 149 -5.40 -24.60 -23.22
CA VAL A 149 -5.00 -23.20 -23.37
C VAL A 149 -6.21 -22.32 -23.68
N GLU A 150 -7.09 -22.76 -24.59
CA GLU A 150 -8.31 -22.02 -24.94
C GLU A 150 -9.27 -21.93 -23.76
N CYS A 151 -9.41 -23.00 -22.98
CA CYS A 151 -10.18 -22.97 -21.73
C CYS A 151 -9.57 -21.99 -20.69
N CYS A 152 -8.24 -21.97 -20.56
CA CYS A 152 -7.55 -21.02 -19.69
C CYS A 152 -7.80 -19.57 -20.14
N LEU A 153 -7.66 -19.29 -21.43
CA LEU A 153 -7.90 -17.96 -21.98
C LEU A 153 -9.34 -17.47 -21.75
N LEU A 154 -10.34 -18.33 -21.87
CA LEU A 154 -11.74 -17.96 -21.56
C LEU A 154 -11.92 -17.59 -20.08
N ILE A 155 -11.26 -18.31 -19.17
CA ILE A 155 -11.27 -18.00 -17.73
C ILE A 155 -10.52 -16.68 -17.47
N ASP A 156 -9.39 -16.47 -18.11
CA ASP A 156 -8.57 -15.25 -17.95
C ASP A 156 -9.30 -14.02 -18.47
N GLU A 157 -10.00 -14.10 -19.62
CA GLU A 157 -10.82 -13.00 -20.13
C GLU A 157 -11.94 -12.64 -19.14
N ALA A 158 -12.60 -13.62 -18.52
CA ALA A 158 -13.57 -13.38 -17.47
C ALA A 158 -12.91 -12.72 -16.23
N ALA A 159 -11.71 -13.17 -15.84
CA ALA A 159 -10.98 -12.61 -14.71
C ALA A 159 -10.54 -11.15 -14.95
N VAL A 160 -10.17 -10.78 -16.17
CA VAL A 160 -9.82 -9.38 -16.54
C VAL A 160 -11.00 -8.43 -16.37
N VAL A 161 -12.23 -8.89 -16.61
CA VAL A 161 -13.47 -8.10 -16.46
C VAL A 161 -13.91 -8.04 -15.01
N VAL A 162 -13.60 -9.08 -14.26
CA VAL A 162 -13.75 -9.08 -12.81
C VAL A 162 -12.75 -8.07 -12.24
N VAL A 163 -13.05 -6.80 -12.43
CA VAL A 163 -12.64 -5.78 -11.47
C VAL A 163 -13.45 -6.10 -10.23
N ALA A 164 -13.08 -7.22 -9.62
CA ALA A 164 -13.62 -7.63 -8.34
C ALA A 164 -13.42 -6.44 -7.43
N GLY A 165 -14.52 -5.75 -7.31
CA GLY A 165 -14.68 -4.58 -6.54
C GLY A 165 -13.78 -4.67 -5.36
N ASN A 166 -12.85 -3.88 -5.36
CA ASN A 166 -12.66 -2.96 -4.29
C ASN A 166 -12.84 -3.47 -2.86
N VAL A 167 -12.59 -4.74 -2.60
CA VAL A 167 -12.04 -5.08 -1.31
C VAL A 167 -10.53 -4.83 -1.42
N ARG A 168 -10.16 -3.68 -2.00
CA ARG A 168 -8.77 -3.27 -2.08
C ARG A 168 -8.41 -2.67 -0.74
N ARG A 169 -7.54 -3.38 -0.07
CA ARG A 169 -7.01 -3.03 1.24
C ARG A 169 -5.92 -2.01 1.01
N CYS A 170 -6.19 -0.76 1.35
CA CYS A 170 -5.24 0.32 1.17
C CYS A 170 -4.77 0.88 2.49
N LEU A 171 -3.54 1.35 2.48
CA LEU A 171 -2.93 2.18 3.51
C LEU A 171 -2.73 3.58 2.91
N PRO A 172 -2.77 4.65 3.73
CA PRO A 172 -2.54 6.01 3.25
C PRO A 172 -1.09 6.23 2.86
N GLU A 173 -0.87 7.25 2.05
CA GLU A 173 0.44 7.82 1.77
C GLU A 173 1.22 8.07 3.07
N GLY A 174 2.54 7.87 3.02
CA GLY A 174 3.42 8.00 4.18
C GLY A 174 3.41 6.79 5.13
N SER A 175 2.59 5.75 4.87
CA SER A 175 2.67 4.50 5.64
C SER A 175 4.00 3.81 5.38
N LEU A 176 4.77 3.54 6.44
CA LEU A 176 6.07 2.89 6.32
C LEU A 176 5.93 1.38 6.16
N VAL A 177 6.57 0.83 5.15
CA VAL A 177 6.63 -0.60 4.83
C VAL A 177 8.01 -1.12 5.19
N HIS A 178 8.06 -2.25 5.90
CA HIS A 178 9.30 -2.95 6.21
C HIS A 178 9.83 -3.62 4.95
N THR A 179 10.99 -3.20 4.48
CA THR A 179 11.66 -3.78 3.30
C THR A 179 13.05 -4.29 3.67
N GLU A 180 13.64 -5.07 2.79
CA GLU A 180 15.03 -5.54 2.94
C GLU A 180 16.01 -4.34 2.92
N SER A 181 15.65 -3.25 2.24
CA SER A 181 16.44 -2.02 2.14
C SER A 181 16.18 -1.01 3.28
N GLY A 182 15.30 -1.33 4.23
CA GLY A 182 14.93 -0.44 5.33
C GLY A 182 13.43 -0.14 5.35
N LEU A 183 13.04 0.97 5.98
CA LEU A 183 11.65 1.43 6.06
C LEU A 183 11.36 2.38 4.90
N VAL A 184 10.46 1.99 4.01
CA VAL A 184 10.11 2.73 2.79
C VAL A 184 8.65 3.15 2.84
N ALA A 185 8.36 4.41 2.52
CA ALA A 185 6.98 4.89 2.40
C ALA A 185 6.25 4.15 1.26
N ILE A 186 4.99 3.77 1.49
CA ILE A 186 4.23 2.87 0.59
C ILE A 186 4.16 3.40 -0.85
N GLU A 187 4.05 4.72 -1.03
CA GLU A 187 4.03 5.36 -2.35
C GLU A 187 5.38 5.30 -3.09
N LYS A 188 6.46 5.00 -2.37
CA LYS A 188 7.80 4.85 -2.95
C LYS A 188 8.16 3.40 -3.31
N ILE A 189 7.33 2.43 -2.89
CA ILE A 189 7.54 1.00 -3.20
C ILE A 189 7.42 0.78 -4.71
N ARG A 190 8.28 -0.08 -5.25
CA ARG A 190 8.33 -0.44 -6.68
C ARG A 190 8.20 -1.94 -6.86
N ILE A 191 7.81 -2.35 -8.07
CA ILE A 191 7.80 -3.75 -8.46
C ILE A 191 9.24 -4.29 -8.38
N GLY A 192 9.39 -5.41 -7.68
CA GLY A 192 10.68 -6.06 -7.42
C GLY A 192 11.29 -5.73 -6.05
N ASP A 193 10.86 -4.66 -5.37
CA ASP A 193 11.27 -4.40 -3.99
C ASP A 193 10.86 -5.58 -3.10
N ARG A 194 11.71 -5.92 -2.14
CA ARG A 194 11.47 -7.04 -1.25
C ARG A 194 10.87 -6.55 0.07
N VAL A 195 9.60 -6.88 0.30
CA VAL A 195 8.86 -6.49 1.50
C VAL A 195 8.75 -7.64 2.48
N LEU A 196 8.74 -7.30 3.76
CA LEU A 196 8.59 -8.26 4.84
C LEU A 196 7.16 -8.81 4.90
N THR A 197 7.06 -10.13 4.95
CA THR A 197 5.82 -10.88 5.12
C THR A 197 5.95 -11.85 6.31
N SER A 198 4.87 -12.56 6.66
CA SER A 198 4.91 -13.61 7.69
C SER A 198 5.94 -14.72 7.40
N ASN A 199 6.35 -14.89 6.14
CA ASN A 199 7.27 -15.94 5.71
C ASN A 199 8.64 -15.41 5.26
N GLY A 200 8.98 -14.16 5.60
CA GLY A 200 10.23 -13.50 5.20
C GLY A 200 10.03 -12.45 4.10
N PHE A 201 11.12 -12.09 3.44
CA PHE A 201 11.11 -11.07 2.40
C PHE A 201 10.69 -11.64 1.05
N TYR A 202 9.64 -11.03 0.45
CA TYR A 202 9.13 -11.42 -0.87
C TYR A 202 9.07 -10.22 -1.82
N PRO A 203 9.29 -10.42 -3.12
CA PRO A 203 9.24 -9.34 -4.09
C PRO A 203 7.81 -8.82 -4.27
N VAL A 204 7.69 -7.51 -4.39
CA VAL A 204 6.45 -6.85 -4.81
C VAL A 204 6.22 -7.18 -6.28
N THR A 205 5.11 -7.83 -6.59
CA THR A 205 4.74 -8.22 -7.96
C THR A 205 3.89 -7.17 -8.66
N ASN A 206 3.15 -6.38 -7.89
CA ASN A 206 2.33 -5.29 -8.42
C ASN A 206 2.01 -4.26 -7.32
N PHE A 207 1.69 -3.04 -7.72
CA PHE A 207 1.15 -2.02 -6.82
C PHE A 207 -0.03 -1.32 -7.51
N PHE A 208 -0.94 -0.77 -6.69
CA PHE A 208 -2.15 -0.14 -7.18
C PHE A 208 -2.39 1.18 -6.44
N ASP A 209 -2.36 2.28 -7.17
CA ASP A 209 -2.89 3.54 -6.66
C ASP A 209 -4.42 3.51 -6.73
N GLN A 210 -5.06 3.72 -5.59
CA GLN A 210 -6.52 3.69 -5.44
C GLN A 210 -7.14 5.09 -5.45
N GLY A 211 -6.32 6.13 -5.65
CA GLY A 211 -6.75 7.50 -5.53
C GLY A 211 -7.28 7.84 -4.13
N VAL A 212 -8.13 8.85 -4.05
CA VAL A 212 -8.69 9.31 -2.78
C VAL A 212 -9.73 8.33 -2.26
N GLN A 213 -9.52 7.79 -1.06
CA GLN A 213 -10.40 6.83 -0.39
C GLN A 213 -10.78 7.30 1.02
N SER A 214 -11.94 6.86 1.49
CA SER A 214 -12.31 7.03 2.90
C SER A 214 -11.45 6.13 3.77
N LEU A 215 -10.88 6.69 4.84
CA LEU A 215 -10.07 5.96 5.80
C LEU A 215 -10.83 5.79 7.12
N CYS A 216 -10.55 4.72 7.83
CA CYS A 216 -10.87 4.55 9.24
C CYS A 216 -9.58 4.49 10.06
N ARG A 217 -9.64 4.95 11.29
CA ARG A 217 -8.52 4.90 12.24
C ARG A 217 -8.77 3.84 13.29
N ILE A 218 -7.93 2.83 13.32
CA ILE A 218 -7.89 1.83 14.38
C ILE A 218 -6.97 2.38 15.47
N LYS A 219 -7.52 2.64 16.66
CA LYS A 219 -6.74 3.09 17.82
C LYS A 219 -6.44 1.91 18.74
N THR A 220 -5.20 1.77 19.14
CA THR A 220 -4.72 0.81 20.14
C THR A 220 -4.13 1.56 21.34
N GLU A 221 -3.72 0.85 22.38
CA GLU A 221 -3.00 1.44 23.53
C GLU A 221 -1.69 2.07 23.10
N ASP A 222 -1.00 1.45 22.12
CA ASP A 222 0.35 1.84 21.71
C ASP A 222 0.38 2.81 20.52
N GLY A 223 -0.79 3.07 19.86
CA GLY A 223 -0.80 3.94 18.69
C GLY A 223 -2.04 3.83 17.83
N TYR A 224 -1.90 4.05 16.54
CA TYR A 224 -3.01 3.94 15.60
C TYR A 224 -2.57 3.47 14.21
N LEU A 225 -3.49 2.86 13.49
CA LEU A 225 -3.35 2.51 12.09
C LEU A 225 -4.48 3.15 11.28
N ASP A 226 -4.12 3.94 10.27
CA ASP A 226 -5.07 4.45 9.28
C ASP A 226 -5.09 3.51 8.07
N CYS A 227 -6.29 3.10 7.69
CA CYS A 227 -6.48 2.20 6.55
C CYS A 227 -7.89 2.33 6.00
N THR A 228 -8.16 1.73 4.85
CA THR A 228 -9.54 1.65 4.33
C THR A 228 -10.41 0.75 5.21
N PRO A 229 -11.74 0.97 5.30
CA PRO A 229 -12.63 0.18 6.16
C PRO A 229 -12.60 -1.33 5.90
N ASP A 230 -12.30 -1.73 4.67
CA ASP A 230 -12.20 -3.15 4.29
C ASP A 230 -10.79 -3.75 4.45
N HIS A 231 -9.82 -2.96 4.93
CA HIS A 231 -8.48 -3.48 5.23
C HIS A 231 -8.58 -4.55 6.32
N LYS A 232 -7.92 -5.70 6.09
CA LYS A 232 -7.92 -6.79 7.05
C LYS A 232 -6.69 -6.70 7.94
N VAL A 233 -6.92 -6.79 9.23
CA VAL A 233 -5.89 -6.90 10.26
C VAL A 233 -6.00 -8.24 10.98
N ALA A 234 -4.88 -8.74 11.46
CA ALA A 234 -4.83 -9.98 12.22
C ALA A 234 -5.29 -9.71 13.65
N VAL A 235 -6.30 -10.44 14.12
CA VAL A 235 -6.86 -10.38 15.47
C VAL A 235 -6.64 -11.72 16.14
N LEU A 236 -6.04 -11.73 17.33
CA LEU A 236 -5.85 -12.93 18.13
C LEU A 236 -7.17 -13.56 18.52
N THR A 237 -7.29 -14.87 18.31
CA THR A 237 -8.48 -15.65 18.68
C THR A 237 -8.31 -16.39 20.00
N ASP A 238 -7.06 -16.63 20.43
CA ASP A 238 -6.72 -17.31 21.67
C ASP A 238 -5.38 -16.87 22.24
N ILE A 239 -5.00 -17.45 23.36
CA ILE A 239 -3.73 -17.17 24.06
C ILE A 239 -2.54 -17.92 23.45
N TYR A 240 -2.76 -18.83 22.51
CA TYR A 240 -1.71 -19.64 21.87
C TYR A 240 -1.17 -18.98 20.60
N GLY A 241 -1.66 -17.78 20.25
CA GLY A 241 -1.20 -17.03 19.08
C GLY A 241 -1.97 -17.33 17.79
N ASN A 242 -3.05 -18.10 17.85
CA ASN A 242 -3.94 -18.24 16.70
C ASN A 242 -4.63 -16.93 16.40
N TYR A 243 -4.78 -16.59 15.12
CA TYR A 243 -5.40 -15.34 14.70
C TYR A 243 -6.34 -15.53 13.51
N THR A 244 -7.24 -14.59 13.35
CA THR A 244 -8.11 -14.48 12.18
C THR A 244 -7.98 -13.10 11.54
N MET A 245 -8.27 -13.00 10.26
CA MET A 245 -8.22 -11.74 9.53
C MET A 245 -9.59 -11.05 9.58
N VAL A 246 -9.68 -9.94 10.33
CA VAL A 246 -10.90 -9.14 10.52
C VAL A 246 -10.78 -7.84 9.75
N LYS A 247 -11.87 -7.38 9.10
CA LYS A 247 -11.89 -6.08 8.43
C LYS A 247 -11.87 -4.95 9.46
N ALA A 248 -11.17 -3.86 9.13
CA ALA A 248 -11.05 -2.70 10.02
C ALA A 248 -12.40 -2.18 10.52
N LYS A 249 -13.41 -2.14 9.66
CA LYS A 249 -14.79 -1.70 10.01
C LYS A 249 -15.54 -2.64 10.96
N ASP A 250 -15.12 -3.91 11.03
CA ASP A 250 -15.78 -4.96 11.82
C ASP A 250 -15.09 -5.19 13.17
N LEU A 251 -13.99 -4.46 13.44
CA LEU A 251 -13.28 -4.51 14.71
C LEU A 251 -14.13 -3.97 15.86
N LYS A 252 -13.93 -4.56 17.03
CA LYS A 252 -14.61 -4.19 18.27
C LYS A 252 -13.60 -3.72 19.32
N ALA A 253 -14.03 -2.87 20.21
CA ALA A 253 -13.22 -2.49 21.36
C ALA A 253 -12.89 -3.74 22.20
N GLY A 254 -11.61 -3.93 22.52
CA GLY A 254 -11.10 -5.10 23.21
C GLY A 254 -10.50 -6.18 22.30
N ASP A 255 -10.66 -6.08 20.98
CA ASP A 255 -9.96 -6.97 20.05
C ASP A 255 -8.44 -6.78 20.19
N ARG A 256 -7.70 -7.89 20.24
CA ARG A 256 -6.24 -7.89 20.37
C ARG A 256 -5.62 -8.06 18.99
N LEU A 257 -5.00 -6.98 18.50
CA LEU A 257 -4.29 -7.04 17.21
C LEU A 257 -2.96 -7.76 17.34
N VAL A 258 -2.61 -8.51 16.30
CA VAL A 258 -1.28 -9.13 16.21
C VAL A 258 -0.28 -8.07 15.80
N PHE A 259 0.73 -7.86 16.64
CA PHE A 259 1.89 -7.05 16.34
C PHE A 259 3.13 -7.94 16.48
N VAL A 260 3.93 -8.03 15.41
CA VAL A 260 5.15 -8.83 15.40
C VAL A 260 6.31 -7.89 15.04
N PRO A 261 7.04 -7.38 16.04
CA PRO A 261 8.26 -6.66 15.77
C PRO A 261 9.26 -7.60 15.10
N GLN A 262 9.98 -7.11 14.11
CA GLN A 262 10.94 -7.91 13.38
C GLN A 262 12.09 -7.07 12.88
N THR A 263 13.31 -7.52 13.19
CA THR A 263 14.54 -6.87 12.73
C THR A 263 14.63 -6.90 11.20
N ILE A 264 14.85 -5.74 10.59
CA ILE A 264 15.14 -5.61 9.17
C ILE A 264 16.57 -5.10 8.97
N PRO A 265 17.30 -5.54 7.93
CA PRO A 265 18.71 -5.19 7.77
C PRO A 265 18.92 -3.70 7.48
N GLY A 266 18.19 -3.14 6.54
CA GLY A 266 18.45 -1.83 5.96
C GLY A 266 19.72 -1.82 5.09
N THR A 267 20.06 -0.65 4.57
CA THR A 267 21.22 -0.47 3.70
C THR A 267 22.15 0.63 4.22
N PRO A 268 23.46 0.60 3.92
CA PRO A 268 24.30 1.75 4.12
C PRO A 268 23.74 2.95 3.35
N THR A 269 23.55 4.07 4.05
CA THR A 269 23.00 5.30 3.50
C THR A 269 23.96 6.46 3.75
N GLU A 270 23.78 7.53 3.01
CA GLU A 270 24.56 8.75 3.15
C GLU A 270 23.65 9.90 3.61
N LEU A 271 24.26 10.89 4.23
CA LEU A 271 23.59 12.15 4.49
C LEU A 271 23.31 12.89 3.19
N PRO A 272 22.20 13.63 3.10
CA PRO A 272 21.94 14.44 1.90
C PRO A 272 23.02 15.50 1.70
N GLU A 273 23.36 15.75 0.45
CA GLU A 273 24.34 16.78 0.10
C GLU A 273 23.91 18.18 0.57
N PHE A 274 24.86 19.01 0.91
CA PHE A 274 24.61 20.41 1.21
C PHE A 274 24.41 21.20 -0.10
N LYS A 275 23.16 21.62 -0.35
CA LYS A 275 22.78 22.42 -1.55
C LYS A 275 22.52 23.88 -1.24
N GLY A 276 22.93 24.35 -0.06
CA GLY A 276 22.68 25.73 0.40
C GLY A 276 23.53 26.77 -0.33
N LYS A 277 22.98 27.97 -0.51
CA LYS A 277 23.74 29.14 -0.96
C LYS A 277 24.30 29.87 0.26
N LEU A 278 25.62 29.91 0.35
CA LEU A 278 26.31 30.62 1.43
C LEU A 278 26.67 32.06 0.98
N SER A 279 26.63 32.97 1.92
CA SER A 279 27.24 34.30 1.72
C SER A 279 28.78 34.16 1.58
N SER A 280 29.42 35.14 0.94
CA SER A 280 30.87 35.14 0.75
C SER A 280 31.69 35.10 2.05
N GLN A 281 31.05 35.43 3.21
CA GLN A 281 31.70 35.42 4.52
C GLN A 281 31.41 34.16 5.34
N ALA A 282 30.48 33.30 4.90
CA ALA A 282 30.14 32.08 5.59
C ALA A 282 31.19 31.00 5.34
N LYS A 283 31.71 30.40 6.41
CA LYS A 283 32.60 29.23 6.28
C LYS A 283 31.78 28.01 5.81
N PRO A 284 32.26 27.27 4.79
CA PRO A 284 31.62 26.04 4.38
C PRO A 284 31.72 24.98 5.48
N ILE A 285 30.82 24.03 5.44
CA ILE A 285 30.87 22.81 6.26
C ILE A 285 31.30 21.61 5.41
N THR A 286 31.82 20.59 6.07
CA THR A 286 32.02 19.26 5.49
C THR A 286 30.84 18.39 5.92
N VAL A 287 30.12 17.77 5.00
CA VAL A 287 29.09 16.79 5.35
C VAL A 287 29.79 15.47 5.67
N PRO A 288 29.73 14.96 6.92
CA PRO A 288 30.39 13.72 7.27
C PRO A 288 29.66 12.50 6.70
N ALA A 289 30.32 11.34 6.71
CA ALA A 289 29.63 10.08 6.48
C ALA A 289 28.56 9.82 7.56
N LEU A 290 27.47 9.16 7.21
CA LEU A 290 26.46 8.76 8.17
C LEU A 290 26.98 7.59 9.02
N THR A 291 27.50 7.92 10.18
CA THR A 291 27.94 6.97 11.20
C THR A 291 26.90 6.88 12.32
N SER A 292 27.05 5.91 13.23
CA SER A 292 26.21 5.82 14.44
C SER A 292 26.28 7.11 15.29
N GLU A 293 27.45 7.76 15.35
CA GLU A 293 27.61 9.03 16.09
C GLU A 293 26.82 10.17 15.43
N VAL A 294 26.85 10.25 14.11
CA VAL A 294 26.10 11.26 13.36
C VAL A 294 24.60 10.97 13.44
N ALA A 295 24.18 9.71 13.36
CA ALA A 295 22.78 9.32 13.55
C ALA A 295 22.28 9.68 14.96
N TYR A 296 23.06 9.41 15.97
CA TYR A 296 22.78 9.81 17.35
C TYR A 296 22.61 11.34 17.47
N PHE A 297 23.52 12.10 16.89
CA PHE A 297 23.44 13.57 16.87
C PHE A 297 22.12 14.06 16.22
N LEU A 298 21.70 13.45 15.11
CA LEU A 298 20.44 13.82 14.46
C LEU A 298 19.23 13.49 15.34
N GLY A 299 19.21 12.36 16.02
CA GLY A 299 18.20 12.01 17.01
C GLY A 299 18.14 13.01 18.15
N TYR A 300 19.28 13.36 18.72
CA TYR A 300 19.41 14.35 19.80
C TYR A 300 18.94 15.73 19.33
N LEU A 301 19.32 16.15 18.13
CA LEU A 301 18.88 17.41 17.53
C LEU A 301 17.34 17.46 17.42
N GLN A 302 16.72 16.36 16.99
CA GLN A 302 15.27 16.32 16.84
C GLN A 302 14.51 16.31 18.18
N GLY A 303 15.10 15.79 19.24
CA GLY A 303 14.61 15.96 20.61
C GLY A 303 14.85 17.40 21.13
N ASP A 304 15.92 17.60 21.83
CA ASP A 304 16.24 18.83 22.58
C ASP A 304 17.03 19.89 21.80
N GLY A 305 17.31 19.65 20.51
CA GLY A 305 17.99 20.63 19.68
C GLY A 305 17.07 21.72 19.15
N SER A 306 17.62 22.86 18.81
CA SER A 306 16.93 23.93 18.09
C SER A 306 17.80 24.51 16.98
N VAL A 307 17.20 24.66 15.80
CA VAL A 307 17.77 25.36 14.66
C VAL A 307 17.12 26.74 14.62
N SER A 308 17.94 27.80 14.76
CA SER A 308 17.40 29.14 14.93
C SER A 308 16.89 29.72 13.60
N SER A 309 15.78 30.45 13.67
CA SER A 309 15.17 31.12 12.52
C SER A 309 16.00 32.29 11.97
N ASP A 310 16.99 32.79 12.74
CA ASP A 310 17.93 33.83 12.31
C ASP A 310 19.00 33.29 11.32
N GLY A 311 19.04 31.97 11.13
CA GLY A 311 19.93 31.30 10.18
C GLY A 311 21.38 31.14 10.61
N TRP A 312 21.70 31.40 11.91
CA TRP A 312 23.09 31.43 12.36
C TRP A 312 23.46 30.42 13.42
N ARG A 313 22.49 29.87 14.14
CA ARG A 313 22.79 29.12 15.39
C ARG A 313 22.03 27.82 15.45
N VAL A 314 22.74 26.77 15.88
CA VAL A 314 22.14 25.51 16.33
C VAL A 314 22.46 25.39 17.82
N ARG A 315 21.44 25.06 18.63
CA ARG A 315 21.59 24.91 20.06
C ARG A 315 21.14 23.53 20.50
N LEU A 316 21.93 22.93 21.40
CA LEU A 316 21.63 21.65 22.02
C LEU A 316 21.66 21.83 23.52
N ARG A 317 20.65 21.35 24.23
CA ARG A 317 20.60 21.40 25.70
C ARG A 317 20.90 20.02 26.24
N ILE A 318 21.84 19.95 27.19
CA ILE A 318 22.33 18.70 27.78
C ILE A 318 22.22 18.80 29.29
N HIS A 319 21.63 17.78 29.93
CA HIS A 319 21.53 17.77 31.39
C HIS A 319 22.93 17.74 32.03
N GLN A 320 23.09 18.48 33.15
CA GLN A 320 24.39 18.62 33.83
C GLN A 320 24.98 17.29 34.28
N ASP A 321 24.15 16.29 34.58
CA ASP A 321 24.58 14.98 35.07
C ASP A 321 25.01 14.03 33.92
N SER A 322 24.99 14.51 32.64
CA SER A 322 25.36 13.74 31.46
C SER A 322 26.45 14.41 30.61
N PRO A 323 27.63 14.75 31.20
CA PRO A 323 28.69 15.45 30.47
C PRO A 323 29.26 14.66 29.29
N GLN A 324 29.18 13.33 29.32
CA GLN A 324 29.60 12.44 28.23
C GLN A 324 28.79 12.69 26.95
N ILE A 325 27.51 13.07 27.06
CA ILE A 325 26.68 13.42 25.89
C ILE A 325 27.22 14.72 25.28
N LEU A 326 27.63 15.69 26.07
CA LEU A 326 28.20 16.94 25.59
C LEU A 326 29.46 16.70 24.75
N GLU A 327 30.39 15.88 25.26
CA GLU A 327 31.63 15.53 24.55
C GLU A 327 31.32 14.83 23.20
N ARG A 328 30.35 13.89 23.19
CA ARG A 328 29.90 13.19 22.03
C ARG A 328 29.34 14.13 20.96
N LEU A 329 28.48 15.07 21.33
CA LEU A 329 27.88 16.04 20.41
C LEU A 329 28.92 17.04 19.88
N ILE A 330 29.91 17.45 20.66
CA ILE A 330 31.04 18.28 20.21
C ILE A 330 31.84 17.51 19.16
N GLY A 331 32.20 16.25 19.41
CA GLY A 331 32.95 15.42 18.45
C GLY A 331 32.25 15.26 17.11
N VAL A 332 30.90 15.19 17.06
CA VAL A 332 30.16 15.21 15.81
C VAL A 332 30.19 16.61 15.16
N ALA A 333 30.04 17.66 15.91
CA ALA A 333 30.13 19.03 15.38
C ALA A 333 31.51 19.30 14.71
N GLU A 334 32.58 18.74 15.25
CA GLU A 334 33.92 18.80 14.65
C GLU A 334 34.00 18.09 13.32
N GLN A 335 33.29 16.96 13.14
CA GLN A 335 33.22 16.27 11.85
C GLN A 335 32.55 17.12 10.75
N PHE A 336 31.66 18.04 11.13
CA PHE A 336 31.12 19.04 10.20
C PHE A 336 32.10 20.20 9.91
N GLY A 337 33.32 20.16 10.43
CA GLY A 337 34.33 21.17 10.26
C GLY A 337 34.22 22.36 11.23
N LEU A 338 33.45 22.20 12.31
CA LEU A 338 33.28 23.23 13.35
C LEU A 338 34.34 23.08 14.43
N LEU A 339 35.33 23.97 14.38
CA LEU A 339 36.42 24.00 15.37
C LEU A 339 36.10 24.89 16.60
N THR A 340 35.02 25.64 16.55
CA THR A 340 34.64 26.56 17.63
C THR A 340 33.15 26.46 17.96
N HIS A 341 32.86 26.40 19.24
CA HIS A 341 31.51 26.41 19.79
C HIS A 341 31.46 27.33 21.00
N THR A 342 30.26 27.72 21.41
CA THR A 342 30.05 28.44 22.68
C THR A 342 29.33 27.49 23.62
N LEU A 343 29.89 27.31 24.80
CA LEU A 343 29.30 26.52 25.88
C LEU A 343 28.82 27.42 27.00
N ARG A 344 27.54 27.38 27.32
CA ARG A 344 26.99 27.95 28.54
C ARG A 344 26.87 26.85 29.57
N THR A 345 27.51 27.07 30.73
CA THR A 345 27.46 26.14 31.88
C THR A 345 26.20 26.35 32.71
N PRO A 346 25.72 25.32 33.44
CA PRO A 346 24.63 25.46 34.38
C PRO A 346 24.92 26.53 35.43
N GLU A 347 23.93 27.36 35.69
CA GLU A 347 23.99 28.34 36.79
C GLU A 347 23.33 27.75 38.04
N GLN A 348 24.04 27.71 39.16
CA GLN A 348 23.55 27.14 40.40
C GLN A 348 22.24 27.81 40.85
N GLY A 349 21.19 26.99 41.03
CA GLY A 349 19.85 27.44 41.41
C GLY A 349 18.99 28.02 40.27
N LYS A 350 19.50 28.15 39.02
CA LYS A 350 18.74 28.70 37.88
C LYS A 350 18.55 27.71 36.74
N THR A 351 19.61 27.01 36.31
CA THR A 351 19.53 26.03 35.21
C THR A 351 20.29 24.77 35.58
N ARG A 352 19.83 23.62 35.09
CA ARG A 352 20.48 22.31 35.26
C ARG A 352 21.05 21.76 33.96
N THR A 353 21.18 22.60 32.94
CA THR A 353 21.58 22.16 31.59
C THR A 353 22.81 22.96 31.13
N PHE A 354 23.71 22.24 30.42
CA PHE A 354 24.62 22.88 29.49
C PHE A 354 23.83 23.31 28.24
N GLU A 355 24.19 24.45 27.64
CA GLU A 355 23.74 24.85 26.32
C GLU A 355 24.93 24.89 25.37
N LEU A 356 25.05 23.89 24.51
CA LEU A 356 26.04 23.89 23.46
C LEU A 356 25.47 24.67 22.25
N GLN A 357 26.16 25.76 21.89
CA GLN A 357 25.78 26.62 20.78
C GLN A 357 26.80 26.51 19.64
N LEU A 358 26.36 26.03 18.49
CA LEU A 358 27.15 25.91 17.27
C LEU A 358 26.84 27.11 16.38
N ASN A 359 27.82 28.01 16.19
CA ASN A 359 27.65 29.25 15.44
C ASN A 359 28.14 29.09 14.00
N SER A 360 27.28 28.62 13.12
CA SER A 360 27.58 28.44 11.70
C SER A 360 26.32 28.57 10.88
N ALA A 361 26.29 29.53 9.94
CA ALA A 361 25.21 29.70 9.02
C ALA A 361 25.04 28.46 8.08
N ALA A 362 26.16 27.89 7.66
CA ALA A 362 26.14 26.71 6.80
C ALA A 362 25.56 25.50 7.52
N LEU A 363 25.97 25.26 8.78
CA LEU A 363 25.43 24.16 9.60
C LEU A 363 23.96 24.40 9.94
N ASN A 364 23.56 25.60 10.29
CA ASN A 364 22.17 25.94 10.54
C ASN A 364 21.32 25.64 9.30
N GLN A 365 21.72 26.13 8.13
CA GLN A 365 21.02 25.88 6.87
C GLN A 365 20.97 24.38 6.52
N TYR A 366 22.06 23.65 6.76
CA TYR A 366 22.12 22.22 6.52
C TYR A 366 21.16 21.44 7.44
N LEU A 367 21.22 21.70 8.75
CA LEU A 367 20.42 20.99 9.74
C LEU A 367 18.94 21.38 9.73
N SER A 368 18.59 22.52 9.10
CA SER A 368 17.19 22.94 8.95
C SER A 368 16.33 21.96 8.14
N GLN A 369 16.93 21.12 7.31
CA GLN A 369 16.21 20.06 6.59
C GLN A 369 15.74 18.92 7.52
N PHE A 370 16.35 18.75 8.69
CA PHE A 370 16.01 17.73 9.67
C PHE A 370 15.12 18.26 10.79
N LYS A 371 15.26 19.53 11.16
CA LYS A 371 14.43 20.18 12.16
C LYS A 371 14.33 21.68 11.86
N GLN A 372 13.10 22.17 11.69
CA GLN A 372 12.81 23.59 11.52
C GLN A 372 11.92 24.09 12.66
N PRO A 373 12.02 25.36 13.05
CA PRO A 373 11.09 25.94 14.01
C PRO A 373 9.64 25.85 13.49
N PHE A 374 8.73 25.41 14.35
CA PHE A 374 7.27 25.41 14.11
C PHE A 374 6.78 24.59 12.91
N THR A 375 7.58 23.67 12.36
CA THR A 375 7.18 22.77 11.28
C THR A 375 6.92 21.36 11.78
N SER A 376 6.27 20.53 10.95
CA SER A 376 6.12 19.11 11.22
C SER A 376 7.49 18.42 11.28
N LEU A 377 7.66 17.52 12.24
CA LEU A 377 8.86 16.72 12.40
C LEU A 377 8.66 15.36 11.71
N SER A 378 9.70 14.84 11.08
CA SER A 378 9.72 13.51 10.48
C SER A 378 11.08 12.84 10.66
N VAL A 379 11.10 11.51 10.72
CA VAL A 379 12.36 10.76 10.75
C VAL A 379 13.06 10.91 9.40
N PRO A 380 14.36 11.29 9.37
CA PRO A 380 15.10 11.45 8.12
C PRO A 380 15.13 10.16 7.27
N GLU A 381 14.99 10.30 5.96
CA GLU A 381 14.97 9.14 5.05
C GLU A 381 16.26 8.31 5.14
N CYS A 382 17.41 8.96 5.31
CA CYS A 382 18.70 8.28 5.51
C CYS A 382 18.73 7.42 6.78
N ILE A 383 17.92 7.75 7.79
CA ILE A 383 17.74 6.93 9.01
C ILE A 383 16.76 5.78 8.73
N LEU A 384 15.63 6.05 8.06
CA LEU A 384 14.61 5.04 7.74
C LEU A 384 15.21 3.90 6.90
N LEU A 385 16.01 4.23 5.90
CA LEU A 385 16.69 3.27 5.03
C LEU A 385 17.98 2.70 5.66
N GLY A 386 18.55 3.40 6.65
CA GLY A 386 19.82 3.06 7.27
C GLY A 386 19.88 1.66 7.86
N THR A 387 21.09 1.18 8.12
CA THR A 387 21.32 -0.10 8.79
C THR A 387 20.71 -0.11 10.20
N GLN A 388 20.55 -1.30 10.78
CA GLN A 388 20.07 -1.46 12.15
C GLN A 388 20.83 -0.54 13.12
N ALA A 389 22.17 -0.52 13.06
CA ALA A 389 23.01 0.30 13.94
C ALA A 389 22.74 1.81 13.80
N ILE A 390 22.42 2.28 12.61
CA ILE A 390 22.06 3.68 12.35
C ILE A 390 20.70 4.00 12.99
N ARG A 391 19.70 3.14 12.83
CA ARG A 391 18.37 3.33 13.45
C ARG A 391 18.44 3.29 14.98
N GLU A 392 19.19 2.34 15.53
CA GLU A 392 19.43 2.25 17.01
C GLU A 392 20.10 3.49 17.55
N ALA A 393 21.16 3.95 16.91
CA ALA A 393 21.88 5.13 17.35
C ALA A 393 21.02 6.39 17.28
N TYR A 394 20.21 6.54 16.24
CA TYR A 394 19.26 7.66 16.13
C TYR A 394 18.23 7.65 17.25
N LEU A 395 17.63 6.49 17.55
CA LEU A 395 16.66 6.35 18.64
C LEU A 395 17.31 6.60 20.00
N ALA A 396 18.56 6.15 20.21
CA ALA A 396 19.31 6.43 21.41
C ALA A 396 19.52 7.94 21.61
N GLY A 397 19.90 8.66 20.56
CA GLY A 397 20.05 10.12 20.61
C GLY A 397 18.75 10.85 20.93
N LEU A 398 17.63 10.39 20.34
CA LEU A 398 16.31 10.95 20.61
C LEU A 398 15.87 10.66 22.06
N ALA A 399 16.11 9.45 22.56
CA ALA A 399 15.77 9.04 23.92
C ALA A 399 16.62 9.80 24.98
N ASP A 400 17.89 10.01 24.71
CA ASP A 400 18.77 10.77 25.60
C ASP A 400 18.41 12.26 25.66
N ALA A 401 17.81 12.79 24.57
CA ALA A 401 17.36 14.18 24.52
C ALA A 401 16.01 14.38 25.24
N ASP A 402 14.99 13.59 24.89
CA ASP A 402 13.58 13.86 25.26
C ASP A 402 12.87 12.60 25.80
N GLY A 403 13.63 11.56 26.13
CA GLY A 403 13.12 10.31 26.66
C GLY A 403 12.87 10.32 28.17
N CYS A 404 11.88 9.56 28.62
CA CYS A 404 11.60 9.30 30.02
C CYS A 404 11.75 7.80 30.32
N HIS A 405 12.60 7.48 31.32
CA HIS A 405 12.90 6.07 31.65
C HIS A 405 12.07 5.51 32.82
N SER A 406 11.08 6.22 33.34
CA SER A 406 10.33 5.81 34.55
C SER A 406 9.42 4.59 34.32
N GLN A 407 8.98 4.33 33.09
CA GLN A 407 8.11 3.19 32.72
C GLN A 407 8.46 2.59 31.33
N GLY A 408 9.72 2.63 30.95
CA GLY A 408 10.24 2.33 29.62
C GLY A 408 10.74 3.59 28.91
N VAL A 409 11.22 3.44 27.69
CA VAL A 409 11.65 4.59 26.87
C VAL A 409 10.40 5.23 26.27
N LEU A 410 10.01 6.39 26.79
CA LEU A 410 8.90 7.19 26.28
C LEU A 410 9.45 8.43 25.59
N VAL A 411 9.09 8.63 24.34
CA VAL A 411 9.34 9.84 23.59
C VAL A 411 8.03 10.61 23.46
N ALA A 412 8.00 11.87 23.84
CA ALA A 412 6.84 12.74 23.71
C ALA A 412 7.05 13.73 22.57
N SER A 413 6.05 13.96 21.76
CA SER A 413 6.07 14.97 20.71
C SER A 413 4.68 15.50 20.41
N VAL A 414 4.59 16.75 19.98
CA VAL A 414 3.35 17.35 19.48
C VAL A 414 3.05 16.91 18.02
N HIS A 415 3.95 16.14 17.41
CA HIS A 415 3.84 15.67 16.03
C HIS A 415 3.44 14.19 15.99
N PRO A 416 2.13 13.85 15.85
CA PRO A 416 1.66 12.47 15.93
C PRO A 416 2.23 11.56 14.81
N ASP A 417 2.44 12.10 13.60
CA ASP A 417 3.02 11.32 12.51
C ASP A 417 4.50 11.00 12.74
N PHE A 418 5.23 11.90 13.37
CA PHE A 418 6.60 11.62 13.81
C PHE A 418 6.64 10.50 14.84
N LEU A 419 5.77 10.53 15.86
CA LEU A 419 5.69 9.46 16.85
C LEU A 419 5.35 8.10 16.20
N ARG A 420 4.44 8.08 15.21
CA ARG A 420 4.14 6.86 14.47
C ARG A 420 5.35 6.32 13.70
N GLN A 421 6.14 7.22 13.08
CA GLN A 421 7.39 6.82 12.43
C GLN A 421 8.38 6.26 13.45
N ILE A 422 8.54 6.88 14.62
CA ILE A 422 9.40 6.39 15.70
C ILE A 422 8.97 5.00 16.17
N GLN A 423 7.67 4.75 16.38
CA GLN A 423 7.15 3.42 16.71
C GLN A 423 7.52 2.39 15.64
N THR A 424 7.40 2.76 14.36
CA THR A 424 7.76 1.87 13.25
C THR A 424 9.27 1.61 13.21
N VAL A 425 10.11 2.61 13.53
CA VAL A 425 11.56 2.43 13.64
C VAL A 425 11.89 1.47 14.79
N TYR A 426 11.26 1.60 15.96
CA TYR A 426 11.41 0.62 17.05
C TYR A 426 11.00 -0.80 16.61
N ALA A 427 9.84 -0.94 15.96
CA ALA A 427 9.37 -2.23 15.48
C ALA A 427 10.30 -2.89 14.45
N SER A 428 11.10 -2.09 13.75
CA SER A 428 12.09 -2.54 12.76
C SER A 428 13.39 -3.06 13.37
N LEU A 429 13.53 -3.00 14.68
CA LEU A 429 14.70 -3.47 15.43
C LEU A 429 14.46 -4.79 16.19
N GLY A 430 13.22 -5.26 16.24
CA GLY A 430 12.82 -6.53 16.87
C GLY A 430 12.12 -6.36 18.21
#